data_3925e9ccddca237ae9cf62d23d8bea27
#
_entry.id   3925e9ccddca237ae9cf62d23d8bea27
#
_cell.length_a   1.000
_cell.length_b   1.000
_cell.length_c   1.000
_cell.angle_alpha   90.00
_cell.angle_beta   90.00
_cell.angle_gamma   90.00
#
_symmetry.space_group_name_H-M   'P 1'
#
loop_
_entity.id
_entity.type
_entity.pdbx_description
1 polymer ?
#
loop_
_entity_poly.entity_id
_entity_poly.type
_entity_poly.pdbx_seq_one_letter_code
_entity_poly.pdbx_strand_id
1 'polypeptide(L)'
;MTKTRLAVFALLGVGFTWGAAFVLMKDAIEQQPYMDFLATRFTIAAIAMILLRPKVALAFRAGDIRFGGLIGVVLAFGYITQTIGLELTTAATSGFLTGLYVILTPLIAWLFVRQKVSKRVVFGLTLAMVGLGIFSG
;
A
#
# COMPACT_ATOMS: atom_id res chain seq x y z
N MET A 1 -26.84 6.39 -8.09
CA MET A 1 -25.87 6.60 -6.99
C MET A 1 -25.05 7.85 -7.29
N THR A 2 -24.85 8.73 -6.33
CA THR A 2 -23.99 9.89 -6.50
C THR A 2 -22.53 9.43 -6.64
N LYS A 3 -21.71 10.12 -7.48
CA LYS A 3 -20.29 9.81 -7.70
C LYS A 3 -19.51 9.63 -6.39
N THR A 4 -19.87 10.40 -5.36
CA THR A 4 -19.28 10.30 -4.02
C THR A 4 -19.56 8.96 -3.33
N ARG A 5 -20.78 8.42 -3.42
CA ARG A 5 -21.12 7.12 -2.83
C ARG A 5 -20.36 5.98 -3.51
N LEU A 6 -20.25 6.03 -4.85
CA LEU A 6 -19.49 5.04 -5.60
C LEU A 6 -18.00 5.07 -5.20
N ALA A 7 -17.41 6.26 -5.03
CA ALA A 7 -16.03 6.40 -4.58
C ALA A 7 -15.81 5.83 -3.17
N VAL A 8 -16.75 6.05 -2.24
CA VAL A 8 -16.67 5.48 -0.89
C VAL A 8 -16.72 3.95 -0.93
N PHE A 9 -17.65 3.37 -1.69
CA PHE A 9 -17.72 1.90 -1.83
C PHE A 9 -16.46 1.33 -2.49
N ALA A 10 -15.90 2.01 -3.48
CA ALA A 10 -14.65 1.60 -4.10
C ALA A 10 -13.48 1.62 -3.09
N LEU A 11 -13.37 2.66 -2.26
CA LEU A 11 -12.36 2.76 -1.21
C LEU A 11 -12.53 1.67 -0.15
N LEU A 12 -13.75 1.36 0.27
CA LEU A 12 -14.02 0.26 1.19
C LEU A 12 -13.61 -1.09 0.58
N GLY A 13 -13.91 -1.30 -0.70
CA GLY A 13 -13.48 -2.49 -1.44
C GLY A 13 -11.95 -2.63 -1.51
N VAL A 14 -11.23 -1.53 -1.77
CA VAL A 14 -9.76 -1.50 -1.73
C VAL A 14 -9.24 -1.84 -0.33
N GLY A 15 -9.81 -1.26 0.72
CA GLY A 15 -9.43 -1.55 2.10
C GLY A 15 -9.64 -3.01 2.47
N PHE A 16 -10.79 -3.59 2.09
CA PHE A 16 -11.07 -5.01 2.29
C PHE A 16 -10.07 -5.91 1.55
N THR A 17 -9.82 -5.63 0.27
CA THR A 17 -8.87 -6.39 -0.55
C THR A 17 -7.46 -6.32 0.05
N TRP A 18 -7.05 -5.15 0.54
CA TRP A 18 -5.75 -4.97 1.18
C TRP A 18 -5.64 -5.72 2.51
N GLY A 19 -6.68 -5.66 3.34
CA GLY A 19 -6.73 -6.44 4.59
C GLY A 19 -6.62 -7.96 4.34
N ALA A 20 -7.41 -8.47 3.38
CA ALA A 20 -7.36 -9.87 2.98
C ALA A 20 -5.97 -10.27 2.42
N ALA A 21 -5.30 -9.35 1.70
CA ALA A 21 -3.97 -9.60 1.17
C ALA A 21 -2.93 -9.89 2.26
N PHE A 22 -3.01 -9.28 3.45
CA PHE A 22 -2.09 -9.57 4.56
C PHE A 22 -2.23 -11.01 5.06
N VAL A 23 -3.44 -11.52 5.16
CA VAL A 23 -3.69 -12.91 5.56
C VAL A 23 -3.14 -13.88 4.51
N LEU A 24 -3.48 -13.68 3.24
CA LEU A 24 -2.99 -14.51 2.15
C LEU A 24 -1.46 -14.45 2.01
N MET A 25 -0.86 -13.27 2.23
CA MET A 25 0.59 -13.12 2.22
C MET A 25 1.26 -13.89 3.37
N LYS A 26 0.67 -13.85 4.57
CA LYS A 26 1.20 -14.59 5.73
C LYS A 26 1.25 -16.07 5.43
N ASP A 27 0.15 -16.64 4.94
CA ASP A 27 0.08 -18.06 4.56
C ASP A 27 1.10 -18.43 3.46
N ALA A 28 1.29 -17.53 2.48
CA ALA A 28 2.21 -17.75 1.36
C ALA A 28 3.69 -17.75 1.82
N ILE A 29 4.09 -16.81 2.69
CA ILE A 29 5.48 -16.72 3.17
C ILE A 29 5.82 -17.78 4.22
N GLU A 30 4.85 -18.48 4.80
CA GLU A 30 5.06 -19.68 5.62
C GLU A 30 5.40 -20.91 4.78
N GLN A 31 5.04 -20.91 3.48
CA GLN A 31 5.26 -22.03 2.57
C GLN A 31 6.48 -21.86 1.65
N GLN A 32 6.99 -20.61 1.50
CA GLN A 32 8.11 -20.30 0.63
C GLN A 32 8.91 -19.11 1.15
N PRO A 33 10.19 -18.94 0.81
CA PRO A 33 11.00 -17.80 1.17
C PRO A 33 10.34 -16.48 0.71
N TYR A 34 10.33 -15.46 1.55
CA TYR A 34 9.68 -14.18 1.25
C TYR A 34 10.23 -13.49 0.00
N MET A 35 11.52 -13.71 -0.33
CA MET A 35 12.11 -13.17 -1.57
C MET A 35 11.52 -13.80 -2.82
N ASP A 36 11.28 -15.12 -2.82
CA ASP A 36 10.68 -15.84 -3.93
C ASP A 36 9.21 -15.41 -4.11
N PHE A 37 8.50 -15.24 -2.99
CA PHE A 37 7.15 -14.70 -2.99
C PHE A 37 7.09 -13.30 -3.63
N LEU A 38 7.97 -12.38 -3.19
CA LEU A 38 8.02 -11.03 -3.75
C LEU A 38 8.40 -11.03 -5.22
N ALA A 39 9.41 -11.82 -5.62
CA ALA A 39 9.84 -11.93 -7.02
C ALA A 39 8.69 -12.42 -7.90
N THR A 40 8.00 -13.48 -7.49
CA THR A 40 6.85 -14.03 -8.23
C THR A 40 5.72 -13.01 -8.35
N ARG A 41 5.33 -12.38 -7.24
CA ARG A 41 4.26 -11.38 -7.19
C ARG A 41 4.53 -10.21 -8.11
N PHE A 42 5.73 -9.63 -8.05
CA PHE A 42 6.08 -8.47 -8.89
C PHE A 42 6.29 -8.83 -10.34
N THR A 43 6.81 -10.02 -10.64
CA THR A 43 6.92 -10.51 -12.01
C THR A 43 5.55 -10.68 -12.65
N ILE A 44 4.62 -11.32 -11.97
CA ILE A 44 3.23 -11.47 -12.45
C ILE A 44 2.58 -10.10 -12.65
N ALA A 45 2.75 -9.18 -11.69
CA ALA A 45 2.20 -7.83 -11.81
C ALA A 45 2.79 -7.06 -12.99
N ALA A 46 4.11 -7.14 -13.22
CA ALA A 46 4.79 -6.51 -14.35
C ALA A 46 4.31 -7.07 -15.68
N ILE A 47 4.21 -8.39 -15.81
CA ILE A 47 3.68 -9.06 -17.01
C ILE A 47 2.24 -8.63 -17.27
N ALA A 48 1.39 -8.66 -16.24
CA ALA A 48 0.00 -8.24 -16.35
C ALA A 48 -0.13 -6.77 -16.82
N MET A 49 0.68 -5.87 -16.27
CA MET A 49 0.69 -4.46 -16.67
C MET A 49 1.12 -4.28 -18.14
N ILE A 50 2.15 -5.01 -18.59
CA ILE A 50 2.60 -4.97 -19.98
C ILE A 50 1.50 -5.49 -20.93
N LEU A 51 0.84 -6.58 -20.58
CA LEU A 51 -0.24 -7.16 -21.38
C LEU A 51 -1.47 -6.27 -21.46
N LEU A 52 -1.86 -5.64 -20.34
CA LEU A 52 -3.02 -4.75 -20.27
C LEU A 52 -2.78 -3.39 -20.96
N ARG A 53 -1.54 -2.92 -21.00
CA ARG A 53 -1.16 -1.60 -21.56
C ARG A 53 0.12 -1.65 -22.38
N PRO A 54 0.18 -2.47 -23.45
CA PRO A 54 1.42 -2.65 -24.23
C PRO A 54 1.94 -1.34 -24.84
N LYS A 55 1.04 -0.44 -25.25
CA LYS A 55 1.41 0.87 -25.80
C LYS A 55 2.16 1.75 -24.79
N VAL A 56 1.82 1.66 -23.51
CA VAL A 56 2.50 2.40 -22.43
C VAL A 56 3.88 1.80 -22.19
N ALA A 57 3.99 0.47 -22.17
CA ALA A 57 5.27 -0.23 -21.98
C ALA A 57 6.29 0.06 -23.12
N LEU A 58 5.80 0.28 -24.34
CA LEU A 58 6.63 0.60 -25.51
C LEU A 58 6.96 2.09 -25.65
N ALA A 59 6.25 2.97 -24.91
CA ALA A 59 6.39 4.41 -25.00
C ALA A 59 7.27 5.04 -23.90
N PHE A 60 8.00 4.23 -23.11
CA PHE A 60 8.87 4.73 -22.06
C PHE A 60 9.97 5.66 -22.61
N ARG A 61 10.09 6.83 -21.99
CA ARG A 61 11.19 7.77 -22.21
C ARG A 61 12.27 7.57 -21.14
N ALA A 62 13.49 8.00 -21.44
CA ALA A 62 14.59 7.89 -20.48
C ALA A 62 14.30 8.55 -19.13
N GLY A 63 13.52 9.65 -19.11
CA GLY A 63 13.05 10.29 -17.88
C GLY A 63 12.10 9.41 -17.06
N ASP A 64 11.17 8.72 -17.73
CA ASP A 64 10.21 7.83 -17.07
C ASP A 64 10.94 6.63 -16.43
N ILE A 65 11.96 6.11 -17.09
CA ILE A 65 12.78 5.02 -16.54
C ILE A 65 13.56 5.48 -15.30
N ARG A 66 14.11 6.69 -15.33
CA ARG A 66 14.88 7.23 -14.19
C ARG A 66 13.99 7.47 -12.97
N PHE A 67 12.87 8.16 -13.15
CA PHE A 67 11.94 8.46 -12.04
C PHE A 67 11.18 7.21 -11.59
N GLY A 68 10.71 6.40 -12.53
CA GLY A 68 10.06 5.12 -12.25
C GLY A 68 10.98 4.14 -11.54
N GLY A 69 12.27 4.08 -11.96
CA GLY A 69 13.29 3.27 -11.30
C GLY A 69 13.53 3.71 -9.85
N LEU A 70 13.66 5.02 -9.60
CA LEU A 70 13.82 5.55 -8.25
C LEU A 70 12.62 5.20 -7.35
N ILE A 71 11.40 5.41 -7.86
CA ILE A 71 10.17 5.05 -7.14
C ILE A 71 10.11 3.53 -6.92
N GLY A 72 10.49 2.75 -7.93
CA GLY A 72 10.54 1.29 -7.86
C GLY A 72 11.50 0.77 -6.78
N VAL A 73 12.69 1.36 -6.65
CA VAL A 73 13.66 1.02 -5.59
C VAL A 73 13.11 1.33 -4.21
N VAL A 74 12.49 2.51 -4.02
CA VAL A 74 11.89 2.90 -2.74
C VAL A 74 10.73 1.96 -2.38
N LEU A 75 9.88 1.63 -3.35
CA LEU A 75 8.78 0.67 -3.15
C LEU A 75 9.30 -0.73 -2.85
N ALA A 76 10.33 -1.21 -3.57
CA ALA A 76 10.92 -2.52 -3.32
C ALA A 76 11.46 -2.61 -1.90
N PHE A 77 12.18 -1.59 -1.43
CA PHE A 77 12.65 -1.51 -0.04
C PHE A 77 11.47 -1.55 0.96
N GLY A 78 10.41 -0.78 0.69
CA GLY A 78 9.21 -0.78 1.52
C GLY A 78 8.54 -2.16 1.59
N TYR A 79 8.40 -2.85 0.45
CA TYR A 79 7.81 -4.18 0.42
C TYR A 79 8.68 -5.25 1.07
N ILE A 80 10.00 -5.19 0.89
CA ILE A 80 10.93 -6.12 1.55
C ILE A 80 10.82 -5.97 3.06
N THR A 81 10.92 -4.75 3.59
CA THR A 81 10.82 -4.49 5.03
C THR A 81 9.46 -4.84 5.59
N GLN A 82 8.38 -4.57 4.85
CA GLN A 82 7.01 -4.96 5.22
C GLN A 82 6.86 -6.48 5.30
N THR A 83 7.41 -7.21 4.33
CA THR A 83 7.29 -8.68 4.28
C THR A 83 8.12 -9.34 5.37
N ILE A 84 9.33 -8.83 5.67
CA ILE A 84 10.12 -9.27 6.83
C ILE A 84 9.35 -9.01 8.14
N GLY A 85 8.72 -7.83 8.28
CA GLY A 85 7.88 -7.54 9.43
C GLY A 85 6.69 -8.50 9.54
N LEU A 86 6.06 -8.86 8.42
CA LEU A 86 4.97 -9.82 8.39
C LEU A 86 5.43 -11.25 8.74
N GLU A 87 6.64 -11.65 8.35
CA GLU A 87 7.23 -12.93 8.73
C GLU A 87 7.41 -13.04 10.25
N LEU A 88 7.88 -11.96 10.89
CA LEU A 88 8.18 -11.89 12.32
C LEU A 88 6.98 -11.60 13.23
N THR A 89 5.83 -11.24 12.66
CA THR A 89 4.64 -10.82 13.41
C THR A 89 3.36 -11.48 12.86
N THR A 90 2.22 -11.09 13.43
CA THR A 90 0.92 -11.52 12.90
C THR A 90 0.46 -10.63 11.74
N ALA A 91 -0.42 -11.16 10.89
CA ALA A 91 -1.06 -10.38 9.82
C ALA A 91 -1.80 -9.15 10.37
N ALA A 92 -2.43 -9.28 11.55
CA ALA A 92 -3.12 -8.19 12.23
C ALA A 92 -2.14 -7.07 12.64
N THR A 93 -1.02 -7.41 13.27
CA THR A 93 0.01 -6.44 13.69
C THR A 93 0.64 -5.74 12.49
N SER A 94 1.00 -6.49 11.43
CA SER A 94 1.54 -5.91 10.20
C SER A 94 0.54 -4.99 9.50
N GLY A 95 -0.72 -5.40 9.43
CA GLY A 95 -1.80 -4.58 8.87
C GLY A 95 -2.01 -3.29 9.67
N PHE A 96 -1.99 -3.37 11.00
CA PHE A 96 -2.06 -2.22 11.90
C PHE A 96 -0.92 -1.23 11.67
N LEU A 97 0.33 -1.71 11.72
CA LEU A 97 1.52 -0.88 11.51
C LEU A 97 1.52 -0.24 10.12
N THR A 98 1.15 -1.01 9.10
CA THR A 98 0.98 -0.47 7.75
C THR A 98 -0.13 0.59 7.71
N GLY A 99 -1.25 0.37 8.39
CA GLY A 99 -2.35 1.34 8.47
C GLY A 99 -1.94 2.70 9.05
N LEU A 100 -0.87 2.77 9.83
CA LEU A 100 -0.34 4.05 10.36
C LEU A 100 0.09 5.02 9.26
N TYR A 101 0.41 4.55 8.04
CA TYR A 101 0.76 5.46 6.95
C TYR A 101 -0.37 6.44 6.60
N VAL A 102 -1.62 6.05 6.84
CA VAL A 102 -2.79 6.93 6.62
C VAL A 102 -2.70 8.17 7.50
N ILE A 103 -2.12 8.03 8.69
CA ILE A 103 -1.91 9.13 9.65
C ILE A 103 -0.61 9.87 9.33
N LEU A 104 0.45 9.13 9.06
CA LEU A 104 1.77 9.70 8.81
C LEU A 104 1.82 10.51 7.51
N THR A 105 1.12 10.08 6.47
CA THR A 105 1.13 10.77 5.17
C THR A 105 0.70 12.24 5.25
N PRO A 106 -0.47 12.62 5.81
CA PRO A 106 -0.84 14.02 5.93
C PRO A 106 0.01 14.78 6.95
N LEU A 107 0.56 14.12 7.97
CA LEU A 107 1.49 14.73 8.92
C LEU A 107 2.80 15.12 8.23
N ILE A 108 3.37 14.22 7.43
CA ILE A 108 4.57 14.47 6.63
C ILE A 108 4.30 15.56 5.60
N ALA A 109 3.16 15.50 4.90
CA ALA A 109 2.77 16.52 3.93
C ALA A 109 2.62 17.91 4.58
N TRP A 110 2.07 17.98 5.79
CA TRP A 110 2.00 19.22 6.54
C TRP A 110 3.40 19.75 6.93
N LEU A 111 4.27 18.86 7.43
CA LEU A 111 5.60 19.23 7.91
C LEU A 111 6.55 19.65 6.78
N PHE A 112 6.61 18.90 5.67
CA PHE A 112 7.59 19.09 4.59
C PHE A 112 7.05 19.94 3.45
N VAL A 113 5.78 19.79 3.09
CA VAL A 113 5.15 20.50 1.97
C VAL A 113 4.34 21.71 2.45
N ARG A 114 4.23 21.90 3.78
CA ARG A 114 3.44 22.97 4.43
C ARG A 114 1.98 23.00 3.95
N GLN A 115 1.45 21.86 3.58
CA GLN A 115 0.07 21.74 3.12
C GLN A 115 -0.89 21.87 4.30
N LYS A 116 -1.87 22.76 4.19
CA LYS A 116 -2.87 22.95 5.26
C LYS A 116 -3.76 21.72 5.36
N VAL A 117 -3.78 21.08 6.51
CA VAL A 117 -4.65 19.93 6.79
C VAL A 117 -6.05 20.46 7.11
N SER A 118 -7.06 20.02 6.37
CA SER A 118 -8.44 20.47 6.61
C SER A 118 -9.02 19.80 7.88
N LYS A 119 -9.96 20.47 8.56
CA LYS A 119 -10.64 19.91 9.75
C LYS A 119 -11.30 18.54 9.49
N ARG A 120 -11.78 18.32 8.24
CA ARG A 120 -12.37 17.03 7.84
C ARG A 120 -11.33 15.90 7.82
N VAL A 121 -10.11 16.21 7.35
CA VAL A 121 -9.01 15.25 7.36
C VAL A 121 -8.58 14.92 8.79
N VAL A 122 -8.47 15.93 9.66
CA VAL A 122 -8.16 15.71 11.09
C VAL A 122 -9.21 14.81 11.74
N PHE A 123 -10.50 15.06 11.51
CA PHE A 123 -11.57 14.22 12.03
C PHE A 123 -11.48 12.77 11.52
N GLY A 124 -11.24 12.58 10.21
CA GLY A 124 -11.03 11.25 9.62
C GLY A 124 -9.83 10.51 10.21
N LEU A 125 -8.72 11.23 10.45
CA LEU A 125 -7.52 10.68 11.10
C LEU A 125 -7.80 10.23 12.53
N THR A 126 -8.52 11.04 13.31
CA THR A 126 -8.91 10.67 14.68
C THR A 126 -9.76 9.40 14.70
N LEU A 127 -10.74 9.30 13.79
CA LEU A 127 -11.56 8.08 13.65
C LEU A 127 -10.69 6.87 13.24
N ALA A 128 -9.75 7.04 12.33
CA ALA A 128 -8.83 5.98 11.93
C ALA A 128 -7.94 5.51 13.10
N MET A 129 -7.42 6.46 13.90
CA MET A 129 -6.63 6.14 15.09
C MET A 129 -7.43 5.35 16.13
N VAL A 130 -8.67 5.78 16.39
CA VAL A 130 -9.55 5.07 17.33
C VAL A 130 -9.87 3.66 16.81
N GLY A 131 -10.21 3.52 15.53
CA GLY A 131 -10.46 2.23 14.91
C GLY A 131 -9.25 1.29 14.97
N LEU A 132 -8.07 1.81 14.67
CA LEU A 132 -6.80 1.09 14.78
C LEU A 132 -6.51 0.68 16.23
N GLY A 133 -6.74 1.57 17.20
CA GLY A 133 -6.54 1.28 18.63
C GLY A 133 -7.46 0.18 19.14
N ILE A 134 -8.74 0.18 18.75
CA ILE A 134 -9.70 -0.88 19.11
C ILE A 134 -9.30 -2.22 18.49
N PHE A 135 -8.74 -2.21 17.30
CA PHE A 135 -8.33 -3.43 16.60
C PHE A 135 -7.05 -4.05 17.17
N SER A 136 -6.17 -3.25 17.77
CA SER A 136 -4.88 -3.70 18.31
C SER A 136 -4.93 -4.16 19.78
N GLY A 137 -5.99 -3.84 20.50
CA GLY A 137 -6.21 -4.22 21.90
C GLY A 137 -6.96 -5.49 22.05
#